data_0e9f25e1b88b3c821f71bdcf17941dfd
#
_entry.id   0e9f25e1b88b3c821f71bdcf17941dfd
#
_cell.length_a   1.000
_cell.length_b   1.000
_cell.length_c   1.000
_cell.angle_alpha   90.00
_cell.angle_beta   90.00
_cell.angle_gamma   90.00
#
_symmetry.space_group_name_H-M   'P 1'
#
loop_
_entity.id
_entity.type
_entity.pdbx_description
1 polymer ?
#
loop_
_entity_poly.entity_id
_entity_poly.type
_entity_poly.pdbx_seq_one_letter_code
_entity_poly.pdbx_strand_id
1 'polypeptide(L)'
;MIARLRALPWPVLIGLSLFLLHSIVASSLSFFYQDEAAYSGFGLTMIQTGNWLIPEFEWSSIHRKPPLYFWLIASSYSLFGVSEFTMRLPAFLSLIGLYATLWFWGKRMLGARIAGWSVLVLSTSLFVPLLGIMALVDAPLLLMSTLAACCVYTVLHSPRYHWWAILGFWSCISAGVLLKGPPIIIFGGMLGLLLLILHPHRWRLLSLHPWLFGPISLIPFALWAYATTRVDNGALLAWMLDWYVVRRINGSTLGHWGPPGYYTLSFLLFFMPYALFIPQAVVQGCQWVK
;
A
#
# COMPACT_ATOMS: atom_id res chain seq x y z
N MET A 1 -22.52 20.67 2.06
CA MET A 1 -21.73 19.56 2.63
C MET A 1 -22.67 18.48 3.23
N ILE A 2 -23.56 18.82 4.14
CA ILE A 2 -24.48 17.87 4.82
C ILE A 2 -25.43 17.13 3.84
N ALA A 3 -25.94 17.79 2.79
CA ALA A 3 -26.78 17.14 1.79
C ALA A 3 -26.07 16.05 0.97
N ARG A 4 -24.76 16.18 0.74
CA ARG A 4 -23.96 15.15 0.05
C ARG A 4 -23.66 13.94 0.94
N LEU A 5 -23.56 14.11 2.26
CA LEU A 5 -23.41 13.00 3.20
C LEU A 5 -24.67 12.13 3.28
N ARG A 6 -25.86 12.74 3.15
CA ARG A 6 -27.14 12.00 3.08
C ARG A 6 -27.28 11.13 1.82
N ALA A 7 -26.44 11.37 0.80
CA ALA A 7 -26.42 10.58 -0.43
C ALA A 7 -25.46 9.37 -0.37
N LEU A 8 -24.70 9.22 0.73
CA LEU A 8 -23.85 8.05 0.92
C LEU A 8 -24.68 6.88 1.48
N PRO A 9 -24.50 5.65 0.96
CA PRO A 9 -25.19 4.49 1.52
C PRO A 9 -24.70 4.22 2.94
N TRP A 10 -25.60 3.75 3.78
CA TRP A 10 -25.32 3.46 5.20
C TRP A 10 -24.06 2.61 5.45
N PRO A 11 -23.66 1.62 4.60
CA PRO A 11 -22.43 0.87 4.84
C PRO A 11 -21.19 1.76 4.80
N VAL A 12 -21.15 2.75 3.90
CA VAL A 12 -20.03 3.70 3.81
C VAL A 12 -19.99 4.60 5.03
N LEU A 13 -21.16 5.09 5.48
CA LEU A 13 -21.25 5.94 6.67
C LEU A 13 -20.77 5.20 7.93
N ILE A 14 -21.24 3.96 8.14
CA ILE A 14 -20.78 3.15 9.28
C ILE A 14 -19.29 2.89 9.19
N GLY A 15 -18.79 2.44 8.04
CA GLY A 15 -17.38 2.15 7.86
C GLY A 15 -16.48 3.36 8.14
N LEU A 16 -16.82 4.52 7.60
CA LEU A 16 -16.07 5.76 7.85
C LEU A 16 -16.19 6.23 9.32
N SER A 17 -17.36 6.10 9.94
CA SER A 17 -17.55 6.49 11.34
C SER A 17 -16.73 5.61 12.28
N LEU A 18 -16.70 4.31 12.06
CA LEU A 18 -15.88 3.37 12.84
C LEU A 18 -14.39 3.63 12.62
N PHE A 19 -13.97 3.88 11.39
CA PHE A 19 -12.58 4.22 11.10
C PHE A 19 -12.15 5.53 11.78
N LEU A 20 -12.97 6.58 11.72
CA LEU A 20 -12.70 7.86 12.39
C LEU A 20 -12.64 7.70 13.91
N LEU A 21 -13.61 7.00 14.51
CA LEU A 21 -13.61 6.72 15.95
C LEU A 21 -12.33 5.98 16.37
N HIS A 22 -11.98 4.94 15.63
CA HIS A 22 -10.76 4.16 15.87
C HIS A 22 -9.50 5.03 15.77
N SER A 23 -9.44 5.90 14.77
CA SER A 23 -8.32 6.81 14.55
C SER A 23 -8.18 7.87 15.65
N ILE A 24 -9.29 8.39 16.16
CA ILE A 24 -9.29 9.34 17.31
C ILE A 24 -8.76 8.64 18.56
N VAL A 25 -9.25 7.44 18.87
CA VAL A 25 -8.77 6.68 20.05
C VAL A 25 -7.28 6.37 19.92
N ALA A 26 -6.83 5.98 18.74
CA ALA A 26 -5.44 5.60 18.52
C ALA A 26 -4.47 6.78 18.44
N SER A 27 -4.96 7.99 18.12
CA SER A 27 -4.10 9.18 18.03
C SER A 27 -3.40 9.56 19.34
N SER A 28 -3.94 9.11 20.48
CA SER A 28 -3.39 9.35 21.82
C SER A 28 -2.55 8.18 22.35
N LEU A 29 -2.41 7.08 21.60
CA LEU A 29 -1.65 5.93 22.03
C LEU A 29 -0.17 6.09 21.70
N SER A 30 0.69 5.68 22.61
CA SER A 30 2.14 5.59 22.41
C SER A 30 2.50 4.62 21.28
N PHE A 31 3.77 4.50 20.92
CA PHE A 31 4.23 3.58 19.87
C PHE A 31 3.75 2.14 20.11
N PHE A 32 3.17 1.54 19.08
CA PHE A 32 2.70 0.15 19.13
C PHE A 32 3.76 -0.88 18.73
N TYR A 33 4.69 -0.48 17.87
CA TYR A 33 5.59 -1.42 17.21
C TYR A 33 6.96 -0.80 16.94
N GLN A 34 8.00 -1.65 16.90
CA GLN A 34 9.38 -1.19 16.67
C GLN A 34 9.57 -0.47 15.34
N ASP A 35 8.93 -0.95 14.27
CA ASP A 35 8.99 -0.29 12.96
C ASP A 35 8.40 1.12 13.01
N GLU A 36 7.32 1.34 13.76
CA GLU A 36 6.69 2.65 13.91
C GLU A 36 7.64 3.66 14.57
N ALA A 37 8.30 3.25 15.64
CA ALA A 37 9.30 4.06 16.32
C ALA A 37 10.50 4.37 15.39
N ALA A 38 10.97 3.37 14.65
CA ALA A 38 12.06 3.55 13.70
C ALA A 38 11.70 4.51 12.56
N TYR A 39 10.50 4.38 11.98
CA TYR A 39 10.06 5.23 10.87
C TYR A 39 9.84 6.68 11.32
N SER A 40 9.28 6.85 12.52
CA SER A 40 9.18 8.15 13.17
C SER A 40 10.56 8.79 13.33
N GLY A 41 11.54 8.02 13.85
CA GLY A 41 12.92 8.45 14.03
C GLY A 41 13.59 8.85 12.71
N PHE A 42 13.43 8.08 11.63
CA PHE A 42 13.95 8.45 10.30
C PHE A 42 13.37 9.78 9.82
N GLY A 43 12.05 9.98 9.94
CA GLY A 43 11.41 11.25 9.57
C GLY A 43 11.89 12.42 10.41
N LEU A 44 12.08 12.20 11.71
CA LEU A 44 12.59 13.22 12.65
C LEU A 44 14.04 13.60 12.31
N THR A 45 14.91 12.62 12.09
CA THR A 45 16.31 12.86 11.72
C THR A 45 16.41 13.65 10.42
N MET A 46 15.57 13.33 9.41
CA MET A 46 15.53 14.06 8.14
C MET A 46 15.28 15.56 8.32
N ILE A 47 14.33 15.96 9.19
CA ILE A 47 14.05 17.38 9.42
C ILE A 47 15.09 18.05 10.30
N GLN A 48 15.73 17.33 11.22
CA GLN A 48 16.75 17.87 12.10
C GLN A 48 18.09 18.09 11.41
N THR A 49 18.49 17.16 10.55
CA THR A 49 19.78 17.18 9.85
C THR A 49 19.73 17.84 8.46
N GLY A 50 18.51 17.96 7.88
CA GLY A 50 18.34 18.36 6.48
C GLY A 50 18.72 17.27 5.47
N ASN A 51 19.13 16.08 5.90
CA ASN A 51 19.48 14.96 5.03
C ASN A 51 18.23 14.12 4.71
N TRP A 52 17.66 14.33 3.52
CA TRP A 52 16.49 13.61 3.03
C TRP A 52 16.83 12.40 2.14
N LEU A 53 18.12 12.18 1.85
CA LEU A 53 18.54 11.11 0.96
C LEU A 53 18.67 9.77 1.67
N ILE A 54 19.36 9.77 2.82
CA ILE A 54 19.71 8.54 3.55
C ILE A 54 18.87 8.47 4.82
N PRO A 55 18.00 7.43 4.96
CA PRO A 55 17.28 7.22 6.21
C PRO A 55 18.26 6.82 7.31
N GLU A 56 18.49 7.71 8.27
CA GLU A 56 19.36 7.48 9.42
C GLU A 56 18.60 7.68 10.71
N PHE A 57 18.80 6.77 11.65
CA PHE A 57 18.30 6.88 13.00
C PHE A 57 19.21 6.06 13.92
N GLU A 58 19.73 6.68 14.95
CA GLU A 58 20.75 6.11 15.83
C GLU A 58 20.34 4.75 16.43
N TRP A 59 19.07 4.63 16.81
CA TRP A 59 18.53 3.45 17.49
C TRP A 59 18.06 2.33 16.56
N SER A 60 18.08 2.53 15.22
CA SER A 60 17.57 1.52 14.30
C SER A 60 18.15 1.60 12.90
N SER A 61 19.15 0.78 12.64
CA SER A 61 19.69 0.61 11.29
C SER A 61 18.94 -0.44 10.46
N ILE A 62 18.22 -1.38 11.11
CA ILE A 62 17.65 -2.57 10.47
C ILE A 62 16.30 -2.33 9.79
N HIS A 63 15.64 -1.19 10.05
CA HIS A 63 14.32 -0.88 9.51
C HIS A 63 14.36 0.03 8.27
N ARG A 64 15.56 0.31 7.75
CA ARG A 64 15.75 1.15 6.56
C ARG A 64 15.01 0.59 5.36
N LYS A 65 14.34 1.46 4.62
CA LYS A 65 13.59 1.17 3.39
C LYS A 65 13.83 2.28 2.37
N PRO A 66 13.36 2.14 1.11
CA PRO A 66 13.35 3.25 0.18
C PRO A 66 12.61 4.47 0.77
N PRO A 67 12.91 5.70 0.33
CA PRO A 67 12.73 6.91 1.14
C PRO A 67 11.31 7.46 1.19
N LEU A 68 10.42 7.10 0.28
CA LEU A 68 9.14 7.80 0.07
C LEU A 68 8.30 7.87 1.35
N TYR A 69 8.24 6.80 2.14
CA TYR A 69 7.44 6.82 3.36
C TYR A 69 8.04 7.76 4.42
N PHE A 70 9.35 7.79 4.55
CA PHE A 70 10.05 8.68 5.48
C PHE A 70 9.92 10.15 5.04
N TRP A 71 9.95 10.41 3.72
CA TRP A 71 9.65 11.74 3.18
C TRP A 71 8.24 12.20 3.53
N LEU A 72 7.25 11.31 3.47
CA LEU A 72 5.87 11.64 3.86
C LEU A 72 5.78 11.97 5.36
N ILE A 73 6.46 11.20 6.23
CA ILE A 73 6.51 11.49 7.67
C ILE A 73 7.24 12.81 7.93
N ALA A 74 8.43 13.01 7.35
CA ALA A 74 9.20 14.23 7.50
C ALA A 74 8.44 15.46 7.01
N SER A 75 7.73 15.35 5.88
CA SER A 75 6.85 16.41 5.38
C SER A 75 5.70 16.71 6.33
N SER A 76 5.08 15.67 6.91
CA SER A 76 4.02 15.83 7.91
C SER A 76 4.53 16.55 9.16
N TYR A 77 5.72 16.20 9.65
CA TYR A 77 6.37 16.87 10.75
C TYR A 77 6.70 18.33 10.44
N SER A 78 7.21 18.61 9.25
CA SER A 78 7.55 19.97 8.84
C SER A 78 6.33 20.89 8.73
N LEU A 79 5.17 20.34 8.32
CA LEU A 79 3.94 21.12 8.12
C LEU A 79 3.10 21.29 9.39
N PHE A 80 3.05 20.27 10.24
CA PHE A 80 2.11 20.21 11.36
C PHE A 80 2.78 20.05 12.74
N GLY A 81 4.12 20.05 12.77
CA GLY A 81 4.89 19.80 13.99
C GLY A 81 5.04 18.31 14.30
N VAL A 82 5.99 18.01 15.20
CA VAL A 82 6.31 16.62 15.59
C VAL A 82 5.34 16.14 16.65
N SER A 83 4.56 15.10 16.35
CA SER A 83 3.65 14.46 17.29
C SER A 83 3.33 13.02 16.85
N GLU A 84 2.74 12.23 17.72
CA GLU A 84 2.26 10.88 17.42
C GLU A 84 1.18 10.87 16.33
N PHE A 85 0.35 11.89 16.29
CA PHE A 85 -0.65 12.05 15.21
C PHE A 85 0.01 12.33 13.87
N THR A 86 0.96 13.26 13.81
CA THR A 86 1.59 13.67 12.55
C THR A 86 2.49 12.60 11.95
N MET A 87 3.11 11.72 12.77
CA MET A 87 3.82 10.57 12.22
C MET A 87 2.90 9.55 11.55
N ARG A 88 1.65 9.40 12.03
CA ARG A 88 0.64 8.48 11.52
C ARG A 88 -0.18 9.06 10.36
N LEU A 89 -0.14 10.38 10.18
CA LEU A 89 -0.93 11.09 9.17
C LEU A 89 -0.79 10.52 7.75
N PRO A 90 0.41 10.15 7.24
CA PRO A 90 0.53 9.53 5.93
C PRO A 90 -0.20 8.18 5.79
N ALA A 91 -0.15 7.34 6.81
CA ALA A 91 -0.87 6.07 6.84
C ALA A 91 -2.39 6.28 6.92
N PHE A 92 -2.83 7.18 7.78
CA PHE A 92 -4.24 7.58 7.93
C PHE A 92 -4.83 8.10 6.61
N LEU A 93 -4.15 9.04 5.94
CA LEU A 93 -4.58 9.59 4.65
C LEU A 93 -4.58 8.51 3.56
N SER A 94 -3.67 7.55 3.62
CA SER A 94 -3.65 6.42 2.68
C SER A 94 -4.88 5.54 2.81
N LEU A 95 -5.37 5.27 4.04
CA LEU A 95 -6.62 4.52 4.21
C LEU A 95 -7.85 5.32 3.80
N ILE A 96 -7.88 6.63 4.06
CA ILE A 96 -8.94 7.49 3.50
C ILE A 96 -8.94 7.39 1.97
N GLY A 97 -7.76 7.48 1.34
CA GLY A 97 -7.60 7.30 -0.10
C GLY A 97 -8.07 5.93 -0.59
N LEU A 98 -7.79 4.87 0.16
CA LEU A 98 -8.24 3.51 -0.12
C LEU A 98 -9.78 3.42 -0.11
N TYR A 99 -10.43 3.90 0.94
CA TYR A 99 -11.89 3.88 1.04
C TYR A 99 -12.55 4.77 -0.01
N ALA A 100 -11.97 5.93 -0.29
CA ALA A 100 -12.40 6.79 -1.38
C ALA A 100 -12.28 6.09 -2.75
N THR A 101 -11.17 5.40 -3.01
CA THR A 101 -10.97 4.62 -4.24
C THR A 101 -12.02 3.53 -4.38
N LEU A 102 -12.25 2.75 -3.34
CA LEU A 102 -13.27 1.68 -3.35
C LEU A 102 -14.67 2.24 -3.56
N TRP A 103 -14.99 3.40 -2.95
CA TRP A 103 -16.29 4.02 -3.13
C TRP A 103 -16.47 4.62 -4.52
N PHE A 104 -15.61 5.56 -4.91
CA PHE A 104 -15.83 6.33 -6.14
C PHE A 104 -15.57 5.50 -7.40
N TRP A 105 -14.48 4.73 -7.41
CA TRP A 105 -14.17 3.87 -8.53
C TRP A 105 -15.08 2.63 -8.55
N GLY A 106 -15.28 1.98 -7.41
CA GLY A 106 -16.15 0.81 -7.28
C GLY A 106 -17.60 1.12 -7.64
N LYS A 107 -18.13 2.28 -7.22
CA LYS A 107 -19.47 2.73 -7.60
C LYS A 107 -19.63 2.86 -9.11
N ARG A 108 -18.61 3.37 -9.79
CA ARG A 108 -18.62 3.56 -11.24
C ARG A 108 -18.55 2.25 -12.01
N MET A 109 -17.78 1.30 -11.54
CA MET A 109 -17.44 0.07 -12.26
C MET A 109 -18.29 -1.13 -11.85
N LEU A 110 -18.64 -1.23 -10.57
CA LEU A 110 -19.32 -2.40 -9.98
C LEU A 110 -20.68 -2.06 -9.40
N GLY A 111 -21.03 -0.77 -9.32
CA GLY A 111 -22.28 -0.27 -8.73
C GLY A 111 -22.17 0.10 -7.26
N ALA A 112 -23.08 0.96 -6.81
CA ALA A 112 -23.04 1.56 -5.47
C ALA A 112 -23.18 0.53 -4.33
N ARG A 113 -23.93 -0.54 -4.55
CA ARG A 113 -24.13 -1.60 -3.54
C ARG A 113 -22.84 -2.33 -3.26
N ILE A 114 -22.12 -2.80 -4.29
CA ILE A 114 -20.85 -3.53 -4.13
C ILE A 114 -19.80 -2.59 -3.54
N ALA A 115 -19.68 -1.38 -4.05
CA ALA A 115 -18.74 -0.38 -3.52
C ALA A 115 -18.98 -0.09 -2.02
N GLY A 116 -20.24 0.08 -1.61
CA GLY A 116 -20.58 0.33 -0.21
C GLY A 116 -20.21 -0.83 0.72
N TRP A 117 -20.52 -2.06 0.32
CA TRP A 117 -20.12 -3.24 1.07
C TRP A 117 -18.61 -3.43 1.11
N SER A 118 -17.90 -3.14 0.02
CA SER A 118 -16.43 -3.22 0.01
C SER A 118 -15.79 -2.26 1.01
N VAL A 119 -16.29 -1.01 1.11
CA VAL A 119 -15.84 -0.06 2.12
C VAL A 119 -16.13 -0.58 3.53
N LEU A 120 -17.35 -1.05 3.78
CA LEU A 120 -17.73 -1.57 5.10
C LEU A 120 -16.85 -2.77 5.50
N VAL A 121 -16.70 -3.75 4.62
CA VAL A 121 -15.91 -4.96 4.88
C VAL A 121 -14.46 -4.60 5.23
N LEU A 122 -13.81 -3.73 4.46
CA LEU A 122 -12.42 -3.36 4.74
C LEU A 122 -12.28 -2.48 5.99
N SER A 123 -13.21 -1.56 6.22
CA SER A 123 -13.15 -0.66 7.38
C SER A 123 -13.50 -1.34 8.71
N THR A 124 -14.11 -2.51 8.66
CA THR A 124 -14.50 -3.30 9.84
C THR A 124 -13.78 -4.66 9.94
N SER A 125 -12.89 -4.98 9.00
CA SER A 125 -11.96 -6.10 9.14
C SER A 125 -10.96 -5.82 10.26
N LEU A 126 -10.43 -6.87 10.88
CA LEU A 126 -9.59 -6.72 12.07
C LEU A 126 -8.30 -5.94 11.79
N PHE A 127 -7.66 -6.16 10.67
CA PHE A 127 -6.30 -5.66 10.41
C PHE A 127 -6.24 -4.35 9.60
N VAL A 128 -7.13 -4.16 8.63
CA VAL A 128 -7.02 -2.99 7.72
C VAL A 128 -7.14 -1.65 8.46
N PRO A 129 -8.08 -1.46 9.40
CA PRO A 129 -8.13 -0.22 10.18
C PRO A 129 -6.86 0.05 11.00
N LEU A 130 -6.22 -1.02 11.52
CA LEU A 130 -4.96 -0.89 12.28
C LEU A 130 -3.83 -0.28 11.45
N LEU A 131 -3.78 -0.55 10.14
CA LEU A 131 -2.76 0.03 9.27
C LEU A 131 -2.85 1.56 9.18
N GLY A 132 -4.03 2.16 9.42
CA GLY A 132 -4.22 3.60 9.36
C GLY A 132 -3.84 4.34 10.65
N ILE A 133 -3.73 3.61 11.76
CA ILE A 133 -3.39 4.16 13.07
C ILE A 133 -1.97 3.83 13.50
N MET A 134 -1.23 3.14 12.67
CA MET A 134 0.19 2.83 12.85
C MET A 134 1.00 3.52 11.75
N ALA A 135 2.13 4.11 12.11
CA ALA A 135 3.04 4.71 11.13
C ALA A 135 3.81 3.64 10.36
N LEU A 136 3.08 2.83 9.57
CA LEU A 136 3.63 1.75 8.76
C LEU A 136 3.49 2.03 7.27
N VAL A 137 4.50 1.60 6.51
CA VAL A 137 4.53 1.70 5.04
C VAL A 137 3.45 0.86 4.34
N ASP A 138 2.81 -0.05 5.08
CA ASP A 138 1.85 -1.00 4.53
C ASP A 138 0.53 -0.34 4.10
N ALA A 139 0.09 0.71 4.80
CA ALA A 139 -1.12 1.47 4.43
C ALA A 139 -0.98 2.16 3.05
N PRO A 140 0.04 2.98 2.79
CA PRO A 140 0.24 3.56 1.46
C PRO A 140 0.55 2.51 0.39
N LEU A 141 1.24 1.42 0.72
CA LEU A 141 1.48 0.33 -0.21
C LEU A 141 0.16 -0.35 -0.62
N LEU A 142 -0.75 -0.58 0.32
CA LEU A 142 -2.08 -1.13 0.06
C LEU A 142 -2.90 -0.20 -0.85
N LEU A 143 -2.85 1.11 -0.61
CA LEU A 143 -3.48 2.10 -1.49
C LEU A 143 -2.91 2.02 -2.91
N MET A 144 -1.58 2.02 -3.08
CA MET A 144 -0.94 1.94 -4.40
C MET A 144 -1.29 0.63 -5.11
N SER A 145 -1.30 -0.50 -4.40
CA SER A 145 -1.69 -1.80 -4.95
C SER A 145 -3.14 -1.81 -5.42
N THR A 146 -4.05 -1.22 -4.63
CA THR A 146 -5.48 -1.12 -4.98
C THR A 146 -5.70 -0.21 -6.19
N LEU A 147 -5.06 0.95 -6.23
CA LEU A 147 -5.13 1.86 -7.38
C LEU A 147 -4.57 1.20 -8.65
N ALA A 148 -3.45 0.47 -8.55
CA ALA A 148 -2.89 -0.28 -9.65
C ALA A 148 -3.89 -1.33 -10.18
N ALA A 149 -4.54 -2.10 -9.29
CA ALA A 149 -5.56 -3.07 -9.65
C ALA A 149 -6.77 -2.39 -10.33
N CYS A 150 -7.21 -1.23 -9.83
CA CYS A 150 -8.27 -0.43 -10.44
C CYS A 150 -7.90 0.04 -11.86
N CYS A 151 -6.67 0.46 -12.07
CA CYS A 151 -6.16 0.83 -13.38
C CYS A 151 -6.16 -0.36 -14.36
N VAL A 152 -5.66 -1.52 -13.92
CA VAL A 152 -5.68 -2.76 -14.71
C VAL A 152 -7.11 -3.16 -15.07
N TYR A 153 -8.02 -3.14 -14.09
CA TYR A 153 -9.44 -3.43 -14.35
C TYR A 153 -10.03 -2.50 -15.41
N THR A 154 -9.72 -1.20 -15.33
CA THR A 154 -10.18 -0.22 -16.32
C THR A 154 -9.67 -0.54 -17.73
N VAL A 155 -8.39 -0.91 -17.86
CA VAL A 155 -7.78 -1.31 -19.13
C VAL A 155 -8.45 -2.55 -19.71
N LEU A 156 -8.77 -3.53 -18.88
CA LEU A 156 -9.38 -4.80 -19.33
C LEU A 156 -10.84 -4.64 -19.75
N HIS A 157 -11.63 -3.82 -19.05
CA HIS A 157 -13.08 -3.75 -19.23
C HIS A 157 -13.55 -2.57 -20.10
N SER A 158 -12.69 -1.59 -20.35
CA SER A 158 -13.06 -0.48 -21.21
C SER A 158 -12.73 -0.75 -22.69
N PRO A 159 -13.66 -0.48 -23.61
CA PRO A 159 -13.39 -0.59 -25.05
C PRO A 159 -12.50 0.53 -25.57
N ARG A 160 -12.36 1.64 -24.81
CA ARG A 160 -11.56 2.80 -25.16
C ARG A 160 -10.16 2.70 -24.56
N TYR A 161 -9.16 3.21 -25.29
CA TYR A 161 -7.82 3.35 -24.80
C TYR A 161 -7.79 4.45 -23.71
N HIS A 162 -7.39 4.10 -22.48
CA HIS A 162 -7.31 5.00 -21.35
C HIS A 162 -5.85 5.22 -20.94
N TRP A 163 -5.19 6.17 -21.57
CA TRP A 163 -3.81 6.55 -21.24
C TRP A 163 -3.62 6.90 -19.76
N TRP A 164 -4.60 7.52 -19.12
CA TRP A 164 -4.55 7.86 -17.70
C TRP A 164 -4.50 6.62 -16.79
N ALA A 165 -5.15 5.53 -17.18
CA ALA A 165 -5.09 4.27 -16.43
C ALA A 165 -3.72 3.60 -16.59
N ILE A 166 -3.11 3.71 -17.77
CA ILE A 166 -1.77 3.19 -18.04
C ILE A 166 -0.75 3.97 -17.20
N LEU A 167 -0.77 5.30 -17.28
CA LEU A 167 0.11 6.13 -16.46
C LEU A 167 -0.14 5.95 -14.96
N GLY A 168 -1.41 5.88 -14.55
CA GLY A 168 -1.80 5.61 -13.16
C GLY A 168 -1.24 4.29 -12.64
N PHE A 169 -1.35 3.21 -13.42
CA PHE A 169 -0.77 1.92 -13.06
C PHE A 169 0.74 2.04 -12.81
N TRP A 170 1.49 2.59 -13.77
CA TRP A 170 2.94 2.67 -13.65
C TRP A 170 3.40 3.68 -12.60
N SER A 171 2.64 4.74 -12.36
CA SER A 171 2.89 5.66 -11.23
C SER A 171 2.71 4.96 -9.89
N CYS A 172 1.70 4.09 -9.75
CA CYS A 172 1.51 3.29 -8.54
C CYS A 172 2.66 2.29 -8.33
N ILE A 173 3.13 1.65 -9.41
CA ILE A 173 4.31 0.77 -9.34
C ILE A 173 5.54 1.57 -8.89
N SER A 174 5.80 2.73 -9.52
CA SER A 174 6.92 3.60 -9.17
C SER A 174 6.89 4.04 -7.70
N ALA A 175 5.74 4.56 -7.23
CA ALA A 175 5.56 4.95 -5.85
C ALA A 175 5.71 3.76 -4.88
N GLY A 176 5.16 2.60 -5.23
CA GLY A 176 5.28 1.38 -4.42
C GLY A 176 6.73 0.88 -4.28
N VAL A 177 7.53 1.02 -5.35
CA VAL A 177 8.97 0.71 -5.29
C VAL A 177 9.69 1.68 -4.36
N LEU A 178 9.38 2.97 -4.41
CA LEU A 178 9.93 3.98 -3.49
C LEU A 178 9.39 3.86 -2.05
N LEU A 179 8.25 3.19 -1.83
CA LEU A 179 7.71 2.92 -0.49
C LEU A 179 8.40 1.71 0.18
N LYS A 180 8.46 0.58 -0.52
CA LYS A 180 8.89 -0.71 0.09
C LYS A 180 9.77 -1.57 -0.83
N GLY A 181 9.97 -1.17 -2.08
CA GLY A 181 10.75 -1.93 -3.06
C GLY A 181 9.97 -3.07 -3.73
N PRO A 182 10.52 -4.31 -3.78
CA PRO A 182 10.00 -5.42 -4.59
C PRO A 182 8.53 -5.84 -4.38
N PRO A 183 7.91 -5.72 -3.20
CA PRO A 183 6.54 -6.23 -2.96
C PRO A 183 5.50 -5.73 -3.95
N ILE A 184 5.56 -4.47 -4.38
CA ILE A 184 4.60 -3.94 -5.36
C ILE A 184 4.79 -4.55 -6.76
N ILE A 185 6.04 -4.83 -7.14
CA ILE A 185 6.37 -5.48 -8.42
C ILE A 185 5.86 -6.93 -8.40
N ILE A 186 6.08 -7.64 -7.29
CA ILE A 186 5.59 -9.00 -7.10
C ILE A 186 4.07 -9.03 -7.17
N PHE A 187 3.39 -8.13 -6.46
CA PHE A 187 1.93 -8.01 -6.52
C PHE A 187 1.43 -7.73 -7.95
N GLY A 188 1.99 -6.73 -8.64
CA GLY A 188 1.63 -6.39 -10.01
C GLY A 188 1.91 -7.52 -11.00
N GLY A 189 3.05 -8.19 -10.85
CA GLY A 189 3.45 -9.34 -11.66
C GLY A 189 2.54 -10.56 -11.46
N MET A 190 2.21 -10.89 -10.21
CA MET A 190 1.29 -11.99 -9.88
C MET A 190 -0.14 -11.70 -10.38
N LEU A 191 -0.63 -10.48 -10.17
CA LEU A 191 -1.91 -10.04 -10.70
C LEU A 191 -1.94 -10.13 -12.23
N GLY A 192 -0.90 -9.63 -12.89
CA GLY A 192 -0.76 -9.69 -14.35
C GLY A 192 -0.74 -11.14 -14.86
N LEU A 193 0.04 -12.01 -14.23
CA LEU A 193 0.13 -13.43 -14.58
C LEU A 193 -1.22 -14.13 -14.41
N LEU A 194 -1.90 -13.92 -13.28
CA LEU A 194 -3.22 -14.49 -13.02
C LEU A 194 -4.24 -14.06 -14.09
N LEU A 195 -4.23 -12.78 -14.44
CA LEU A 195 -5.13 -12.24 -15.46
C LEU A 195 -4.77 -12.74 -16.86
N LEU A 196 -3.49 -12.94 -17.19
CA LEU A 196 -3.06 -13.55 -18.45
C LEU A 196 -3.54 -15.00 -18.60
N ILE A 197 -3.68 -15.73 -17.49
CA ILE A 197 -4.17 -17.11 -17.48
C ILE A 197 -5.71 -17.14 -17.56
N LEU A 198 -6.39 -16.34 -16.74
CA LEU A 198 -7.82 -16.50 -16.46
C LEU A 198 -8.73 -15.55 -17.26
N HIS A 199 -8.25 -14.33 -17.65
CA HIS A 199 -9.13 -13.31 -18.18
C HIS A 199 -9.38 -13.46 -19.69
N PRO A 200 -10.62 -13.40 -20.19
CA PRO A 200 -10.93 -13.56 -21.62
C PRO A 200 -10.27 -12.48 -22.50
N HIS A 201 -10.17 -11.25 -21.99
CA HIS A 201 -9.53 -10.12 -22.69
C HIS A 201 -8.08 -9.90 -22.29
N ARG A 202 -7.36 -10.96 -21.90
CA ARG A 202 -5.98 -10.94 -21.39
C ARG A 202 -4.99 -10.14 -22.23
N TRP A 203 -5.12 -10.18 -23.56
CA TRP A 203 -4.21 -9.46 -24.46
C TRP A 203 -4.29 -7.93 -24.34
N ARG A 204 -5.37 -7.39 -23.76
CA ARG A 204 -5.44 -5.96 -23.44
C ARG A 204 -4.41 -5.51 -22.39
N LEU A 205 -3.86 -6.44 -21.61
CA LEU A 205 -2.74 -6.12 -20.69
C LEU A 205 -1.50 -5.63 -21.44
N LEU A 206 -1.31 -6.02 -22.69
CA LEU A 206 -0.21 -5.51 -23.53
C LEU A 206 -0.32 -4.00 -23.79
N SER A 207 -1.52 -3.42 -23.72
CA SER A 207 -1.72 -1.97 -23.82
C SER A 207 -1.19 -1.19 -22.62
N LEU A 208 -0.79 -1.86 -21.52
CA LEU A 208 0.01 -1.24 -20.44
C LEU A 208 1.44 -0.92 -20.90
N HIS A 209 1.86 -1.42 -22.07
CA HIS A 209 3.20 -1.23 -22.65
C HIS A 209 4.32 -1.50 -21.61
N PRO A 210 4.39 -2.71 -21.00
CA PRO A 210 5.32 -3.02 -19.92
C PRO A 210 6.79 -2.85 -20.32
N TRP A 211 7.12 -3.09 -21.60
CA TRP A 211 8.47 -2.92 -22.15
C TRP A 211 8.93 -1.45 -22.17
N LEU A 212 8.00 -0.49 -22.24
CA LEU A 212 8.32 0.95 -22.23
C LEU A 212 8.17 1.53 -20.84
N PHE A 213 7.01 1.42 -20.24
CA PHE A 213 6.71 2.06 -18.96
C PHE A 213 7.26 1.30 -17.76
N GLY A 214 7.55 0.00 -17.89
CA GLY A 214 8.19 -0.77 -16.83
C GLY A 214 9.54 -0.16 -16.43
N PRO A 215 10.50 -0.04 -17.34
CA PRO A 215 11.77 0.63 -17.05
C PRO A 215 11.60 2.09 -16.61
N ILE A 216 10.69 2.85 -17.25
CA ILE A 216 10.42 4.25 -16.89
C ILE A 216 9.94 4.37 -15.44
N SER A 217 9.08 3.45 -14.98
CA SER A 217 8.57 3.48 -13.60
C SER A 217 9.64 3.25 -12.53
N LEU A 218 10.78 2.68 -12.90
CA LEU A 218 11.92 2.46 -12.00
C LEU A 218 12.88 3.65 -11.94
N ILE A 219 12.75 4.63 -12.85
CA ILE A 219 13.66 5.80 -12.91
C ILE A 219 13.70 6.56 -11.57
N PRO A 220 12.58 6.88 -10.90
CA PRO A 220 12.65 7.60 -9.63
C PRO A 220 13.46 6.87 -8.56
N PHE A 221 13.30 5.55 -8.47
CA PHE A 221 14.11 4.73 -7.57
C PHE A 221 15.59 4.71 -7.99
N ALA A 222 15.87 4.58 -9.28
CA ALA A 222 17.24 4.58 -9.80
C ALA A 222 17.95 5.92 -9.54
N LEU A 223 17.24 7.04 -9.69
CA LEU A 223 17.78 8.37 -9.38
C LEU A 223 18.09 8.52 -7.89
N TRP A 224 17.19 8.08 -7.02
CA TRP A 224 17.44 8.07 -5.57
C TRP A 224 18.61 7.16 -5.22
N ALA A 225 18.66 5.96 -5.77
CA ALA A 225 19.74 4.99 -5.55
C ALA A 225 21.08 5.55 -6.03
N TYR A 226 21.12 6.22 -7.18
CA TYR A 226 22.31 6.90 -7.68
C TYR A 226 22.74 8.02 -6.74
N ALA A 227 21.81 8.88 -6.32
CA ALA A 227 22.11 10.00 -5.43
C ALA A 227 22.67 9.53 -4.08
N THR A 228 22.07 8.49 -3.47
CA THR A 228 22.58 7.92 -2.21
C THR A 228 23.97 7.30 -2.38
N THR A 229 24.19 6.57 -3.48
CA THR A 229 25.51 5.97 -3.78
C THR A 229 26.61 7.02 -3.91
N ARG A 230 26.29 8.21 -4.39
CA ARG A 230 27.25 9.32 -4.48
C ARG A 230 27.63 9.89 -3.12
N VAL A 231 26.78 9.72 -2.12
CA VAL A 231 26.98 10.25 -0.75
C VAL A 231 27.65 9.23 0.15
N ASP A 232 27.21 7.95 0.09
CA ASP A 232 27.63 6.90 1.02
C ASP A 232 28.49 5.79 0.39
N ASN A 233 28.98 6.01 -0.84
CA ASN A 233 29.74 5.01 -1.62
C ASN A 233 28.98 3.67 -1.80
N GLY A 234 27.66 3.71 -1.81
CA GLY A 234 26.80 2.55 -2.05
C GLY A 234 26.54 1.67 -0.81
N ALA A 235 26.93 2.13 0.38
CA ALA A 235 26.79 1.36 1.62
C ALA A 235 25.32 1.02 1.94
N LEU A 236 24.40 1.98 1.76
CA LEU A 236 22.96 1.78 2.01
C LEU A 236 22.38 0.72 1.07
N LEU A 237 22.69 0.79 -0.22
CA LEU A 237 22.15 -0.15 -1.20
C LEU A 237 22.72 -1.55 -1.02
N ALA A 238 24.01 -1.67 -0.74
CA ALA A 238 24.65 -2.94 -0.43
C ALA A 238 24.02 -3.59 0.81
N TRP A 239 23.78 -2.79 1.87
CA TRP A 239 23.08 -3.22 3.06
C TRP A 239 21.63 -3.66 2.76
N MET A 240 20.88 -2.90 1.94
CA MET A 240 19.52 -3.27 1.55
C MET A 240 19.47 -4.57 0.77
N LEU A 241 20.40 -4.78 -0.17
CA LEU A 241 20.50 -6.02 -0.93
C LEU A 241 20.82 -7.21 -0.02
N ASP A 242 21.82 -7.07 0.87
CA ASP A 242 22.14 -8.12 1.83
C ASP A 242 20.95 -8.45 2.72
N TRP A 243 20.34 -7.43 3.35
CA TRP A 243 19.27 -7.60 4.34
C TRP A 243 17.97 -8.12 3.75
N TYR A 244 17.52 -7.54 2.62
CA TYR A 244 16.19 -7.84 2.05
C TYR A 244 16.20 -8.93 0.98
N VAL A 245 17.35 -9.28 0.43
CA VAL A 245 17.45 -10.29 -0.64
C VAL A 245 18.30 -11.46 -0.19
N VAL A 246 19.60 -11.24 0.06
CA VAL A 246 20.56 -12.33 0.31
C VAL A 246 20.20 -13.12 1.57
N ARG A 247 19.99 -12.45 2.69
CA ARG A 247 19.64 -13.12 3.96
C ARG A 247 18.28 -13.82 3.91
N ARG A 248 17.32 -13.31 3.13
CA ARG A 248 16.02 -13.96 2.96
C ARG A 248 16.11 -15.23 2.10
N ILE A 249 16.93 -15.21 1.06
CA ILE A 249 17.17 -16.40 0.23
C ILE A 249 17.94 -17.47 1.01
N ASN A 250 18.94 -17.08 1.77
CA ASN A 250 19.79 -17.99 2.54
C ASN A 250 19.13 -18.54 3.82
N GLY A 251 17.85 -18.20 4.07
CA GLY A 251 17.11 -18.70 5.23
C GLY A 251 17.63 -18.20 6.58
N SER A 252 18.50 -17.17 6.61
CA SER A 252 18.94 -16.56 7.85
C SER A 252 17.75 -15.87 8.51
N THR A 253 17.37 -16.36 9.66
CA THR A 253 16.16 -16.04 10.38
C THR A 253 16.15 -14.60 10.85
N LEU A 254 15.48 -13.73 10.12
CA LEU A 254 15.14 -12.37 10.56
C LEU A 254 13.87 -12.37 11.44
N GLY A 255 13.57 -13.49 12.12
CA GLY A 255 12.38 -13.61 12.97
C GLY A 255 11.04 -13.68 12.21
N HIS A 256 11.06 -13.72 10.89
CA HIS A 256 9.84 -13.75 10.05
C HIS A 256 9.57 -15.12 9.42
N TRP A 257 10.04 -16.17 10.06
CA TRP A 257 9.79 -17.54 9.61
C TRP A 257 8.47 -18.05 10.19
N GLY A 258 7.65 -18.63 9.35
CA GLY A 258 6.41 -19.29 9.77
C GLY A 258 6.27 -20.66 9.09
N PRO A 259 5.57 -21.62 9.73
CA PRO A 259 5.32 -22.92 9.12
C PRO A 259 4.49 -22.77 7.83
N PRO A 260 4.50 -23.78 6.95
CA PRO A 260 3.62 -23.80 5.78
C PRO A 260 2.18 -23.50 6.17
N GLY A 261 1.54 -22.54 5.46
CA GLY A 261 0.18 -22.09 5.79
C GLY A 261 0.09 -20.91 6.77
N TYR A 262 1.19 -20.47 7.37
CA TYR A 262 1.19 -19.32 8.30
C TYR A 262 0.50 -18.09 7.72
N TYR A 263 0.85 -17.69 6.50
CA TYR A 263 0.24 -16.52 5.85
C TYR A 263 -1.24 -16.73 5.50
N THR A 264 -1.64 -17.94 5.18
CA THR A 264 -3.06 -18.27 4.93
C THR A 264 -3.87 -18.16 6.21
N LEU A 265 -3.38 -18.71 7.32
CA LEU A 265 -4.04 -18.61 8.63
C LEU A 265 -4.07 -17.15 9.12
N SER A 266 -2.97 -16.42 8.99
CA SER A 266 -2.90 -15.00 9.35
C SER A 266 -3.90 -14.17 8.52
N PHE A 267 -3.99 -14.41 7.22
CA PHE A 267 -4.97 -13.74 6.36
C PHE A 267 -6.40 -14.03 6.82
N LEU A 268 -6.74 -15.30 7.07
CA LEU A 268 -8.07 -15.67 7.54
C LEU A 268 -8.41 -15.01 8.87
N LEU A 269 -7.46 -15.00 9.82
CA LEU A 269 -7.64 -14.35 11.12
C LEU A 269 -7.83 -12.84 10.99
N PHE A 270 -6.95 -12.17 10.25
CA PHE A 270 -6.95 -10.71 10.11
C PHE A 270 -8.09 -10.17 9.25
N PHE A 271 -8.67 -11.03 8.40
CA PHE A 271 -9.85 -10.70 7.61
C PHE A 271 -11.18 -11.06 8.28
N MET A 272 -11.14 -11.54 9.53
CA MET A 272 -12.36 -11.80 10.29
C MET A 272 -13.18 -10.50 10.48
N PRO A 273 -14.53 -10.59 10.54
CA PRO A 273 -15.31 -11.82 10.43
C PRO A 273 -15.57 -12.30 8.98
N TYR A 274 -15.09 -11.56 7.98
CA TYR A 274 -15.42 -11.79 6.57
C TYR A 274 -14.71 -12.99 5.94
N ALA A 275 -13.68 -13.52 6.59
CA ALA A 275 -13.02 -14.76 6.17
C ALA A 275 -14.00 -15.94 6.01
N LEU A 276 -15.07 -15.95 6.78
CA LEU A 276 -16.12 -16.99 6.71
C LEU A 276 -16.87 -17.01 5.37
N PHE A 277 -16.91 -15.90 4.66
CA PHE A 277 -17.60 -15.79 3.37
C PHE A 277 -16.69 -16.05 2.15
N ILE A 278 -15.37 -16.23 2.35
CA ILE A 278 -14.41 -16.45 1.27
C ILE A 278 -14.77 -17.67 0.41
N PRO A 279 -15.10 -18.86 0.97
CA PRO A 279 -15.43 -20.03 0.14
C PRO A 279 -16.60 -19.75 -0.79
N GLN A 280 -17.66 -19.09 -0.29
CA GLN A 280 -18.82 -18.72 -1.10
C GLN A 280 -18.47 -17.68 -2.17
N ALA A 281 -17.64 -16.68 -1.84
CA ALA A 281 -17.20 -15.66 -2.77
C ALA A 281 -16.35 -16.25 -3.91
N VAL A 282 -15.49 -17.22 -3.62
CA VAL A 282 -14.70 -17.94 -4.63
C VAL A 282 -15.61 -18.75 -5.57
N VAL A 283 -16.56 -19.51 -5.04
CA VAL A 283 -17.50 -20.29 -5.86
C VAL A 283 -18.30 -19.38 -6.78
N GLN A 284 -18.84 -18.27 -6.27
CA GLN A 284 -19.57 -17.29 -7.08
C GLN A 284 -18.68 -16.61 -8.11
N GLY A 285 -17.47 -16.23 -7.72
CA GLY A 285 -16.49 -15.62 -8.65
C GLY A 285 -16.13 -16.53 -9.81
N CYS A 286 -15.94 -17.82 -9.57
CA CYS A 286 -15.70 -18.81 -10.63
C CYS A 286 -16.89 -18.97 -11.60
N GLN A 287 -18.12 -18.73 -11.13
CA GLN A 287 -19.32 -18.75 -11.99
C GLN A 287 -19.43 -17.52 -12.89
N TRP A 288 -18.88 -16.40 -12.46
CA TRP A 288 -18.87 -15.14 -13.24
C TRP A 288 -17.82 -15.13 -14.36
N VAL A 289 -16.78 -15.95 -14.23
CA VAL A 289 -15.69 -16.07 -15.23
C VAL A 289 -16.04 -17.06 -16.35
N LYS A 290 -17.02 -17.94 -16.12
CA LYS A 290 -17.58 -18.81 -17.17
C LYS A 290 -18.65 -18.11 -17.98
#